data_e32b0273f4c37bd578330fd744af669e
#
_entry.id   e32b0273f4c37bd578330fd744af669e
#
_cell.length_a   1.000
_cell.length_b   1.000
_cell.length_c   1.000
_cell.angle_alpha   90.00
_cell.angle_beta   90.00
_cell.angle_gamma   90.00
#
_symmetry.space_group_name_H-M   'P 1'
#
loop_
_entity.id
_entity.type
_entity.pdbx_description
1 polymer ?
#
loop_
_entity_poly.entity_id
_entity_poly.type
_entity_poly.pdbx_seq_one_letter_code
_entity_poly.pdbx_strand_id
1 'polypeptide(L)'
;MNTFEMKTAIHFGNNALDRLKEIPYKRVLVITDPFVVQSSMINLITAPLNSAGIEYDIFHDVVPDAPIDKIAEGVKKFLQYQPEAVIAVGGGSAIDSSKAIREFALKINNYGKVGLIAIPTTSGTGSEVTSFAVVNDTTAHIKYPLIADSLTADEAILDAELVKSVPPAITADTGMDVFTHALESYVSTQHNEFSAALAEKAVEICGEFLLRAYLDGSDMHARQKMHVASCLAGLSFNTAGLGITHSMAHQLGAMFHIPHGRANAMLLPHIVEFNSDINKHSRSKEVYLPAVHRYANIAHILGLNNYNPVMTVRSLVNWIQFMQKEMNIPLTIQEIGTVTPDEYFGAIDKMADAALADACTSTNPRVPTKEDIMKIYKKLWSF
;
A
#
# COMPACT_ATOMS: atom_id res chain seq x y z
N MET A 1 -22.73 -3.16 -17.30
CA MET A 1 -23.09 -2.39 -16.09
C MET A 1 -21.86 -2.46 -15.18
N ASN A 2 -21.30 -1.33 -14.79
CA ASN A 2 -20.17 -1.28 -13.88
C ASN A 2 -20.70 -1.02 -12.46
N THR A 3 -20.11 -1.65 -11.45
CA THR A 3 -20.50 -1.47 -10.05
C THR A 3 -19.28 -0.98 -9.26
N PHE A 4 -19.48 0.04 -8.45
CA PHE A 4 -18.55 0.44 -7.40
C PHE A 4 -19.22 0.15 -6.06
N GLU A 5 -18.60 -0.68 -5.24
CA GLU A 5 -19.13 -1.07 -3.93
C GLU A 5 -18.06 -0.90 -2.85
N MET A 6 -18.44 -0.29 -1.77
CA MET A 6 -17.62 -0.12 -0.57
C MET A 6 -18.15 -1.08 0.51
N LYS A 7 -17.50 -2.25 0.65
CA LYS A 7 -17.96 -3.31 1.56
C LYS A 7 -17.55 -3.06 3.01
N THR A 8 -16.46 -2.34 3.23
CA THR A 8 -15.88 -2.07 4.55
C THR A 8 -16.53 -0.82 5.16
N ALA A 9 -17.06 -0.93 6.37
CA ALA A 9 -17.42 0.23 7.18
C ALA A 9 -16.14 0.86 7.77
N ILE A 10 -15.93 2.17 7.57
CA ILE A 10 -14.71 2.86 7.98
C ILE A 10 -15.00 3.76 9.18
N HIS A 11 -14.38 3.44 10.33
CA HIS A 11 -14.38 4.24 11.54
C HIS A 11 -13.07 5.01 11.65
N PHE A 12 -13.11 6.33 11.74
CA PHE A 12 -11.88 7.13 11.70
C PHE A 12 -11.96 8.38 12.58
N GLY A 13 -10.81 8.89 12.98
CA GLY A 13 -10.68 10.09 13.80
C GLY A 13 -10.24 9.77 15.22
N ASN A 14 -10.30 10.78 16.07
CA ASN A 14 -9.89 10.66 17.46
C ASN A 14 -10.79 9.65 18.20
N ASN A 15 -10.18 8.76 18.95
CA ASN A 15 -10.86 7.69 19.69
C ASN A 15 -11.64 6.71 18.80
N ALA A 16 -11.27 6.54 17.55
CA ALA A 16 -11.93 5.57 16.66
C ALA A 16 -11.89 4.14 17.24
N LEU A 17 -10.87 3.81 18.05
CA LEU A 17 -10.75 2.55 18.77
C LEU A 17 -11.90 2.28 19.77
N ASP A 18 -12.65 3.32 20.19
CA ASP A 18 -13.84 3.12 21.04
C ASP A 18 -14.90 2.28 20.34
N ARG A 19 -14.88 2.18 19.00
CA ARG A 19 -15.72 1.24 18.23
C ARG A 19 -15.60 -0.19 18.73
N LEU A 20 -14.44 -0.61 19.24
CA LEU A 20 -14.24 -1.95 19.79
C LEU A 20 -15.13 -2.26 21.00
N LYS A 21 -15.66 -1.26 21.70
CA LYS A 21 -16.63 -1.44 22.80
C LYS A 21 -18.03 -1.82 22.31
N GLU A 22 -18.32 -1.59 21.03
CA GLU A 22 -19.66 -1.69 20.45
C GLU A 22 -19.76 -2.77 19.37
N ILE A 23 -18.71 -3.58 19.15
CA ILE A 23 -18.74 -4.68 18.16
C ILE A 23 -19.69 -5.77 18.62
N PRO A 24 -20.44 -6.41 17.69
CA PRO A 24 -21.49 -7.37 18.04
C PRO A 24 -20.95 -8.79 18.34
N TYR A 25 -19.68 -8.91 18.72
CA TYR A 25 -19.01 -10.18 18.95
C TYR A 25 -18.65 -10.34 20.42
N LYS A 26 -18.77 -11.57 20.93
CA LYS A 26 -18.44 -11.89 22.34
C LYS A 26 -17.04 -12.51 22.48
N ARG A 27 -16.51 -13.10 21.40
CA ARG A 27 -15.22 -13.79 21.40
C ARG A 27 -14.46 -13.48 20.14
N VAL A 28 -13.28 -12.86 20.26
CA VAL A 28 -12.49 -12.39 19.12
C VAL A 28 -11.05 -12.91 19.19
N LEU A 29 -10.45 -13.17 18.02
CA LEU A 29 -9.03 -13.47 17.91
C LEU A 29 -8.29 -12.23 17.39
N VAL A 30 -7.43 -11.67 18.22
CA VAL A 30 -6.54 -10.58 17.81
C VAL A 30 -5.31 -11.19 17.13
N ILE A 31 -5.06 -10.80 15.88
CA ILE A 31 -3.89 -11.24 15.11
C ILE A 31 -3.01 -10.03 14.89
N THR A 32 -1.74 -10.14 15.29
CA THR A 32 -0.80 -9.01 15.30
C THR A 32 0.65 -9.49 15.18
N ASP A 33 1.58 -8.56 15.14
CA ASP A 33 3.01 -8.82 15.19
C ASP A 33 3.60 -8.64 16.60
N PRO A 34 4.82 -9.14 16.87
CA PRO A 34 5.47 -9.03 18.17
C PRO A 34 5.69 -7.58 18.63
N PHE A 35 5.88 -6.63 17.72
CA PHE A 35 6.12 -5.22 18.05
C PHE A 35 4.90 -4.59 18.73
N VAL A 36 3.70 -4.85 18.23
CA VAL A 36 2.45 -4.34 18.81
C VAL A 36 2.29 -4.79 20.27
N VAL A 37 2.68 -6.03 20.57
CA VAL A 37 2.63 -6.58 21.93
C VAL A 37 3.73 -5.99 22.81
N GLN A 38 4.97 -5.97 22.34
CA GLN A 38 6.15 -5.49 23.10
C GLN A 38 6.11 -3.99 23.38
N SER A 39 5.59 -3.19 22.46
CA SER A 39 5.44 -1.74 22.63
C SER A 39 4.25 -1.32 23.50
N SER A 40 3.50 -2.27 24.05
CA SER A 40 2.27 -2.03 24.80
C SER A 40 1.14 -1.37 23.97
N MET A 41 1.30 -1.23 22.66
CA MET A 41 0.26 -0.75 21.75
C MET A 41 -0.97 -1.64 21.80
N ILE A 42 -0.78 -2.93 22.07
CA ILE A 42 -1.85 -3.91 22.24
C ILE A 42 -2.88 -3.47 23.32
N ASN A 43 -2.46 -2.69 24.33
CA ASN A 43 -3.37 -2.20 25.37
C ASN A 43 -4.45 -1.26 24.82
N LEU A 44 -4.16 -0.55 23.72
CA LEU A 44 -5.16 0.29 23.04
C LEU A 44 -6.29 -0.53 22.42
N ILE A 45 -6.03 -1.81 22.15
CA ILE A 45 -6.99 -2.76 21.59
C ILE A 45 -7.69 -3.53 22.72
N THR A 46 -6.91 -4.04 23.68
CA THR A 46 -7.45 -4.93 24.72
C THR A 46 -8.22 -4.18 25.80
N ALA A 47 -7.90 -2.92 26.09
CA ALA A 47 -8.65 -2.15 27.09
C ALA A 47 -10.11 -1.91 26.71
N PRO A 48 -10.46 -1.47 25.47
CA PRO A 48 -11.86 -1.41 25.03
C PRO A 48 -12.57 -2.77 25.07
N LEU A 49 -11.92 -3.85 24.64
CA LEU A 49 -12.50 -5.20 24.67
C LEU A 49 -12.81 -5.64 26.11
N ASN A 50 -11.87 -5.46 27.04
CA ASN A 50 -12.06 -5.74 28.45
C ASN A 50 -13.23 -4.95 29.05
N SER A 51 -13.32 -3.65 28.71
CA SER A 51 -14.39 -2.79 29.24
C SER A 51 -15.78 -3.20 28.75
N ALA A 52 -15.85 -3.82 27.57
CA ALA A 52 -17.08 -4.34 26.97
C ALA A 52 -17.38 -5.79 27.39
N GLY A 53 -16.48 -6.44 28.15
CA GLY A 53 -16.63 -7.85 28.54
C GLY A 53 -16.47 -8.83 27.36
N ILE A 54 -15.74 -8.43 26.32
CA ILE A 54 -15.48 -9.27 25.16
C ILE A 54 -14.28 -10.18 25.46
N GLU A 55 -14.47 -11.48 25.31
CA GLU A 55 -13.39 -12.47 25.43
C GLU A 55 -12.45 -12.38 24.22
N TYR A 56 -11.15 -12.42 24.45
CA TYR A 56 -10.17 -12.43 23.37
C TYR A 56 -9.00 -13.35 23.65
N ASP A 57 -8.39 -13.83 22.58
CA ASP A 57 -7.06 -14.45 22.58
C ASP A 57 -6.18 -13.75 21.55
N ILE A 58 -4.88 -13.87 21.67
CA ILE A 58 -3.92 -13.14 20.82
C ILE A 58 -3.01 -14.13 20.10
N PHE A 59 -2.92 -13.99 18.78
CA PHE A 59 -1.87 -14.60 17.95
C PHE A 59 -0.93 -13.49 17.50
N HIS A 60 0.32 -13.51 17.99
CA HIS A 60 1.28 -12.44 17.79
C HIS A 60 2.55 -12.87 17.04
N ASP A 61 2.52 -14.03 16.36
CA ASP A 61 3.66 -14.57 15.63
C ASP A 61 3.67 -14.17 14.15
N VAL A 62 2.94 -13.11 13.79
CA VAL A 62 3.02 -12.54 12.44
C VAL A 62 4.39 -11.91 12.22
N VAL A 63 4.98 -12.19 11.07
CA VAL A 63 6.25 -11.63 10.64
C VAL A 63 6.11 -10.94 9.27
N PRO A 64 7.06 -10.11 8.84
CA PRO A 64 7.03 -9.44 7.54
C PRO A 64 6.79 -10.42 6.39
N ASP A 65 6.13 -9.92 5.34
CA ASP A 65 5.83 -10.66 4.09
C ASP A 65 4.81 -11.81 4.22
N ALA A 66 4.12 -11.96 5.36
CA ALA A 66 3.05 -12.96 5.55
C ALA A 66 3.41 -14.39 5.08
N PRO A 67 4.43 -15.04 5.66
CA PRO A 67 4.87 -16.36 5.22
C PRO A 67 3.82 -17.44 5.54
N ILE A 68 3.69 -18.41 4.63
CA ILE A 68 2.65 -19.47 4.67
C ILE A 68 2.75 -20.33 5.93
N ASP A 69 3.95 -20.61 6.42
CA ASP A 69 4.15 -21.37 7.66
C ASP A 69 3.55 -20.66 8.87
N LYS A 70 3.73 -19.35 9.00
CA LYS A 70 3.13 -18.53 10.06
C LYS A 70 1.61 -18.41 9.91
N ILE A 71 1.12 -18.31 8.70
CA ILE A 71 -0.31 -18.38 8.42
C ILE A 71 -0.88 -19.72 8.87
N ALA A 72 -0.20 -20.84 8.61
CA ALA A 72 -0.64 -22.16 9.04
C ALA A 72 -0.68 -22.31 10.58
N GLU A 73 0.26 -21.69 11.31
CA GLU A 73 0.22 -21.62 12.78
C GLU A 73 -1.00 -20.82 13.26
N GLY A 74 -1.25 -19.67 12.64
CA GLY A 74 -2.44 -18.83 12.92
C GLY A 74 -3.75 -19.56 12.64
N VAL A 75 -3.83 -20.35 11.55
CA VAL A 75 -5.00 -21.21 11.26
C VAL A 75 -5.24 -22.22 12.37
N LYS A 76 -4.20 -22.89 12.87
CA LYS A 76 -4.33 -23.81 14.01
C LYS A 76 -4.88 -23.10 15.25
N LYS A 77 -4.35 -21.91 15.56
CA LYS A 77 -4.83 -21.08 16.67
C LYS A 77 -6.29 -20.70 16.51
N PHE A 78 -6.70 -20.26 15.32
CA PHE A 78 -8.10 -19.94 14.99
C PHE A 78 -9.02 -21.13 15.20
N LEU A 79 -8.66 -22.32 14.68
CA LEU A 79 -9.46 -23.54 14.78
C LEU A 79 -9.63 -24.03 16.24
N GLN A 80 -8.60 -23.81 17.08
CA GLN A 80 -8.65 -24.13 18.50
C GLN A 80 -9.52 -23.15 19.29
N TYR A 81 -9.39 -21.85 19.01
CA TYR A 81 -10.07 -20.80 19.76
C TYR A 81 -11.52 -20.58 19.30
N GLN A 82 -11.80 -20.82 18.01
CA GLN A 82 -13.13 -20.67 17.39
C GLN A 82 -13.74 -19.26 17.59
N PRO A 83 -13.10 -18.20 17.11
CA PRO A 83 -13.58 -16.83 17.30
C PRO A 83 -14.85 -16.54 16.47
N GLU A 84 -15.65 -15.57 16.92
CA GLU A 84 -16.75 -14.97 16.16
C GLU A 84 -16.26 -13.88 15.18
N ALA A 85 -15.11 -13.27 15.49
CA ALA A 85 -14.44 -12.32 14.60
C ALA A 85 -12.92 -12.36 14.80
N VAL A 86 -12.21 -11.95 13.75
CA VAL A 86 -10.78 -11.66 13.77
C VAL A 86 -10.60 -10.15 13.83
N ILE A 87 -9.72 -9.69 14.72
CA ILE A 87 -9.24 -8.31 14.77
C ILE A 87 -7.78 -8.31 14.28
N ALA A 88 -7.56 -7.82 13.08
CA ALA A 88 -6.23 -7.70 12.46
C ALA A 88 -5.58 -6.37 12.88
N VAL A 89 -4.50 -6.41 13.65
CA VAL A 89 -3.81 -5.21 14.15
C VAL A 89 -2.38 -5.20 13.64
N GLY A 90 -2.00 -4.19 12.85
CA GLY A 90 -0.64 -4.07 12.36
C GLY A 90 -0.54 -3.43 10.98
N GLY A 91 0.64 -3.52 10.37
CA GLY A 91 0.84 -3.11 8.98
C GLY A 91 0.25 -4.11 7.97
N GLY A 92 0.54 -3.91 6.68
CA GLY A 92 0.03 -4.77 5.60
C GLY A 92 0.24 -6.26 5.84
N SER A 93 1.43 -6.68 6.27
CA SER A 93 1.73 -8.10 6.56
C SER A 93 0.82 -8.72 7.62
N ALA A 94 0.47 -7.95 8.67
CA ALA A 94 -0.42 -8.44 9.71
C ALA A 94 -1.87 -8.54 9.22
N ILE A 95 -2.33 -7.56 8.46
CA ILE A 95 -3.68 -7.56 7.88
C ILE A 95 -3.79 -8.68 6.84
N ASP A 96 -2.81 -8.85 5.95
CA ASP A 96 -2.79 -9.90 4.94
C ASP A 96 -2.73 -11.30 5.56
N SER A 97 -1.88 -11.50 6.59
CA SER A 97 -1.86 -12.75 7.35
C SER A 97 -3.22 -13.04 7.99
N SER A 98 -3.86 -12.03 8.58
CA SER A 98 -5.18 -12.18 9.23
C SER A 98 -6.27 -12.57 8.24
N LYS A 99 -6.28 -11.93 7.06
CA LYS A 99 -7.18 -12.28 5.95
C LYS A 99 -6.98 -13.74 5.53
N ALA A 100 -5.73 -14.14 5.30
CA ALA A 100 -5.39 -15.51 4.89
C ALA A 100 -5.72 -16.53 5.96
N ILE A 101 -5.39 -16.27 7.24
CA ILE A 101 -5.72 -17.15 8.38
C ILE A 101 -7.22 -17.37 8.45
N ARG A 102 -8.02 -16.29 8.43
CA ARG A 102 -9.47 -16.38 8.46
C ARG A 102 -10.02 -17.16 7.27
N GLU A 103 -9.59 -16.83 6.05
CA GLU A 103 -10.06 -17.46 4.81
C GLU A 103 -9.78 -18.98 4.79
N PHE A 104 -8.56 -19.39 5.16
CA PHE A 104 -8.20 -20.80 5.18
C PHE A 104 -8.91 -21.56 6.30
N ALA A 105 -9.04 -20.98 7.50
CA ALA A 105 -9.77 -21.60 8.60
C ALA A 105 -11.24 -21.84 8.26
N LEU A 106 -11.90 -20.88 7.60
CA LEU A 106 -13.28 -21.00 7.15
C LEU A 106 -13.46 -22.12 6.11
N LYS A 107 -12.49 -22.27 5.19
CA LYS A 107 -12.51 -23.35 4.19
C LYS A 107 -12.30 -24.75 4.78
N ILE A 108 -11.51 -24.88 5.86
CA ILE A 108 -11.21 -26.17 6.48
C ILE A 108 -12.44 -26.73 7.21
N ASN A 109 -13.15 -25.91 7.99
CA ASN A 109 -14.17 -26.41 8.92
C ASN A 109 -15.61 -25.96 8.61
N ASN A 110 -15.84 -25.37 7.45
CA ASN A 110 -17.16 -24.89 7.04
C ASN A 110 -17.88 -24.06 8.15
N TYR A 111 -17.09 -23.19 8.82
CA TYR A 111 -17.61 -22.24 9.80
C TYR A 111 -18.65 -21.33 9.17
N GLY A 112 -19.60 -20.87 9.98
CA GLY A 112 -20.47 -19.76 9.61
C GLY A 112 -19.68 -18.47 9.33
N LYS A 113 -20.39 -17.36 9.17
CA LYS A 113 -19.73 -16.05 8.95
C LYS A 113 -18.91 -15.67 10.20
N VAL A 114 -17.62 -15.45 10.03
CA VAL A 114 -16.71 -14.86 11.04
C VAL A 114 -16.34 -13.46 10.59
N GLY A 115 -16.52 -12.47 11.45
CA GLY A 115 -16.21 -11.07 11.16
C GLY A 115 -14.71 -10.82 10.94
N LEU A 116 -14.37 -9.75 10.23
CA LEU A 116 -13.01 -9.25 10.11
C LEU A 116 -13.00 -7.74 10.35
N ILE A 117 -12.25 -7.32 11.37
CA ILE A 117 -12.02 -5.91 11.70
C ILE A 117 -10.54 -5.64 11.46
N ALA A 118 -10.21 -4.71 10.59
CA ALA A 118 -8.83 -4.36 10.28
C ALA A 118 -8.45 -3.02 10.95
N ILE A 119 -7.33 -3.02 11.67
CA ILE A 119 -6.82 -1.88 12.43
C ILE A 119 -5.36 -1.65 12.00
N PRO A 120 -5.12 -0.82 10.97
CA PRO A 120 -3.77 -0.59 10.49
C PRO A 120 -2.94 0.24 11.48
N THR A 121 -1.66 -0.12 11.64
CA THR A 121 -0.66 0.61 12.42
C THR A 121 0.38 1.30 11.53
N THR A 122 0.15 1.32 10.22
CA THR A 122 0.93 2.06 9.22
C THR A 122 -0.02 2.78 8.27
N SER A 123 0.41 3.92 7.74
CA SER A 123 -0.33 4.67 6.73
C SER A 123 0.32 4.45 5.36
N GLY A 124 0.01 3.33 4.70
CA GLY A 124 0.71 2.92 3.48
C GLY A 124 -0.11 2.00 2.59
N THR A 125 -0.29 0.77 3.01
CA THR A 125 -0.75 -0.32 2.15
C THR A 125 -2.23 -0.28 1.76
N GLY A 126 -3.09 0.36 2.54
CA GLY A 126 -4.54 0.33 2.32
C GLY A 126 -5.15 -1.08 2.42
N SER A 127 -4.42 -2.07 2.97
CA SER A 127 -4.89 -3.45 3.05
C SER A 127 -6.19 -3.60 3.82
N GLU A 128 -6.50 -2.69 4.74
CA GLU A 128 -7.73 -2.69 5.54
C GLU A 128 -9.02 -2.59 4.71
N VAL A 129 -8.93 -2.14 3.46
CA VAL A 129 -10.10 -1.94 2.57
C VAL A 129 -10.01 -2.72 1.25
N THR A 130 -8.99 -3.56 1.09
CA THR A 130 -8.78 -4.30 -0.16
C THR A 130 -9.30 -5.73 -0.09
N SER A 131 -9.66 -6.29 -1.25
CA SER A 131 -10.14 -7.67 -1.43
C SER A 131 -9.02 -8.67 -1.72
N PHE A 132 -7.78 -8.33 -1.40
CA PHE A 132 -6.63 -9.22 -1.61
C PHE A 132 -5.69 -9.22 -0.41
N ALA A 133 -4.85 -10.25 -0.36
CA ALA A 133 -3.75 -10.41 0.57
C ALA A 133 -2.55 -11.01 -0.17
N VAL A 134 -1.35 -10.55 0.14
CA VAL A 134 -0.12 -11.14 -0.43
C VAL A 134 0.47 -12.09 0.59
N VAL A 135 0.61 -13.36 0.21
CA VAL A 135 1.24 -14.39 1.03
C VAL A 135 2.55 -14.86 0.40
N ASN A 136 3.52 -15.24 1.21
CA ASN A 136 4.85 -15.59 0.77
C ASN A 136 5.14 -17.08 1.03
N ASP A 137 5.39 -17.83 -0.03
CA ASP A 137 6.00 -19.14 0.07
C ASP A 137 7.53 -18.99 0.13
N THR A 138 8.05 -19.04 1.35
CA THR A 138 9.49 -18.90 1.60
C THR A 138 10.31 -20.06 1.06
N THR A 139 9.70 -21.22 0.84
CA THR A 139 10.37 -22.41 0.28
C THR A 139 10.50 -22.30 -1.23
N ALA A 140 9.44 -21.87 -1.90
CA ALA A 140 9.45 -21.65 -3.35
C ALA A 140 10.02 -20.27 -3.75
N HIS A 141 10.22 -19.35 -2.78
CA HIS A 141 10.59 -17.94 -3.01
C HIS A 141 9.60 -17.21 -3.93
N ILE A 142 8.29 -17.44 -3.73
CA ILE A 142 7.22 -16.87 -4.55
C ILE A 142 6.21 -16.16 -3.65
N LYS A 143 5.85 -14.94 -4.04
CA LYS A 143 4.71 -14.21 -3.45
C LYS A 143 3.45 -14.46 -4.26
N TYR A 144 2.38 -14.89 -3.59
CA TYR A 144 1.09 -15.18 -4.21
C TYR A 144 0.05 -14.16 -3.77
N PRO A 145 -0.58 -13.43 -4.70
CA PRO A 145 -1.77 -12.66 -4.38
C PRO A 145 -2.96 -13.61 -4.20
N LEU A 146 -3.57 -13.57 -3.04
CA LEU A 146 -4.89 -14.14 -2.81
C LEU A 146 -5.92 -13.07 -3.14
N ILE A 147 -6.87 -13.35 -4.03
CA ILE A 147 -7.88 -12.39 -4.47
C ILE A 147 -9.26 -13.03 -4.29
N ALA A 148 -10.04 -12.47 -3.39
CA ALA A 148 -11.42 -12.89 -3.16
C ALA A 148 -12.20 -11.81 -2.39
N ASP A 149 -13.47 -11.67 -2.70
CA ASP A 149 -14.38 -10.77 -2.00
C ASP A 149 -14.45 -11.04 -0.49
N SER A 150 -14.30 -12.31 -0.11
CA SER A 150 -14.25 -12.76 1.28
C SER A 150 -13.06 -12.22 2.07
N LEU A 151 -11.99 -11.77 1.42
CA LEU A 151 -10.82 -11.17 2.08
C LEU A 151 -11.04 -9.71 2.51
N THR A 152 -12.11 -9.07 2.03
CA THR A 152 -12.46 -7.70 2.43
C THR A 152 -12.88 -7.67 3.89
N ALA A 153 -12.35 -6.72 4.66
CA ALA A 153 -12.76 -6.55 6.05
C ALA A 153 -14.19 -5.99 6.14
N ASP A 154 -14.94 -6.44 7.16
CA ASP A 154 -16.27 -5.88 7.44
C ASP A 154 -16.16 -4.45 8.00
N GLU A 155 -15.12 -4.20 8.83
CA GLU A 155 -14.85 -2.87 9.42
C GLU A 155 -13.36 -2.56 9.34
N ALA A 156 -13.03 -1.27 9.15
CA ALA A 156 -11.68 -0.73 9.29
C ALA A 156 -11.71 0.39 10.35
N ILE A 157 -10.74 0.40 11.26
CA ILE A 157 -10.64 1.41 12.31
C ILE A 157 -9.32 2.16 12.15
N LEU A 158 -9.40 3.45 11.85
CA LEU A 158 -8.28 4.33 11.54
C LEU A 158 -8.08 5.35 12.69
N ASP A 159 -7.22 5.00 13.64
CA ASP A 159 -6.89 5.86 14.78
C ASP A 159 -5.41 6.26 14.76
N ALA A 160 -5.17 7.58 14.71
CA ALA A 160 -3.82 8.14 14.61
C ALA A 160 -2.90 7.78 15.79
N GLU A 161 -3.45 7.42 16.95
CA GLU A 161 -2.64 6.97 18.09
C GLU A 161 -1.80 5.73 17.75
N LEU A 162 -2.28 4.87 16.86
CA LEU A 162 -1.56 3.66 16.42
C LEU A 162 -0.40 3.95 15.47
N VAL A 163 -0.39 5.10 14.81
CA VAL A 163 0.67 5.50 13.86
C VAL A 163 1.58 6.61 14.39
N LYS A 164 1.35 7.07 15.62
CA LYS A 164 2.10 8.15 16.26
C LYS A 164 3.59 7.83 16.42
N SER A 165 3.91 6.59 16.78
CA SER A 165 5.28 6.14 17.01
C SER A 165 6.01 5.64 15.76
N VAL A 166 5.38 5.72 14.58
CA VAL A 166 6.00 5.28 13.32
C VAL A 166 7.22 6.16 13.01
N PRO A 167 8.41 5.57 12.85
CA PRO A 167 9.64 6.32 12.57
C PRO A 167 9.56 7.13 11.27
N PRO A 168 10.30 8.26 11.16
CA PRO A 168 10.31 9.10 9.96
C PRO A 168 10.61 8.33 8.67
N ALA A 169 11.60 7.44 8.66
CA ALA A 169 11.95 6.65 7.48
C ALA A 169 10.78 5.75 7.00
N ILE A 170 10.05 5.12 7.93
CA ILE A 170 8.87 4.32 7.59
C ILE A 170 7.72 5.24 7.15
N THR A 171 7.55 6.41 7.78
CA THR A 171 6.56 7.41 7.36
C THR A 171 6.81 7.88 5.92
N ALA A 172 8.08 8.10 5.55
CA ALA A 172 8.48 8.47 4.20
C ALA A 172 8.15 7.36 3.18
N ASP A 173 8.63 6.14 3.45
CA ASP A 173 8.44 4.99 2.57
C ASP A 173 6.93 4.71 2.37
N THR A 174 6.16 4.60 3.46
CA THR A 174 4.74 4.28 3.39
C THR A 174 3.90 5.43 2.83
N GLY A 175 4.25 6.67 3.12
CA GLY A 175 3.54 7.83 2.57
C GLY A 175 3.76 8.01 1.06
N MET A 176 4.97 7.75 0.57
CA MET A 176 5.23 7.71 -0.87
C MET A 176 4.57 6.52 -1.54
N ASP A 177 4.37 5.43 -0.83
CA ASP A 177 3.57 4.29 -1.28
C ASP A 177 2.10 4.69 -1.48
N VAL A 178 1.49 5.39 -0.51
CA VAL A 178 0.15 5.97 -0.66
C VAL A 178 0.05 6.86 -1.90
N PHE A 179 1.02 7.74 -2.09
CA PHE A 179 1.06 8.63 -3.25
C PHE A 179 1.15 7.84 -4.56
N THR A 180 1.97 6.77 -4.59
CA THR A 180 2.11 5.88 -5.75
C THR A 180 0.83 5.11 -6.03
N HIS A 181 0.18 4.55 -5.00
CA HIS A 181 -1.11 3.90 -5.12
C HIS A 181 -2.17 4.81 -5.75
N ALA A 182 -2.28 6.03 -5.23
CA ALA A 182 -3.23 7.02 -5.73
C ALA A 182 -2.90 7.42 -7.18
N LEU A 183 -1.63 7.64 -7.50
CA LEU A 183 -1.21 8.06 -8.83
C LEU A 183 -1.43 6.97 -9.87
N GLU A 184 -1.03 5.71 -9.57
CA GLU A 184 -1.22 4.59 -10.50
C GLU A 184 -2.69 4.24 -10.70
N SER A 185 -3.48 4.17 -9.63
CA SER A 185 -4.92 3.92 -9.76
C SER A 185 -5.64 5.03 -10.53
N TYR A 186 -5.20 6.28 -10.40
CA TYR A 186 -5.75 7.41 -11.14
C TYR A 186 -5.52 7.31 -12.64
N VAL A 187 -4.32 6.89 -13.07
CA VAL A 187 -3.97 6.77 -14.50
C VAL A 187 -4.26 5.38 -15.08
N SER A 188 -4.66 4.43 -14.27
CA SER A 188 -4.97 3.04 -14.68
C SER A 188 -5.96 3.00 -15.86
N THR A 189 -5.82 2.01 -16.72
CA THR A 189 -6.78 1.74 -17.81
C THR A 189 -8.16 1.32 -17.29
N GLN A 190 -8.26 0.88 -16.03
CA GLN A 190 -9.51 0.47 -15.37
C GLN A 190 -10.09 1.52 -14.41
N HIS A 191 -9.53 2.73 -14.41
CA HIS A 191 -10.08 3.82 -13.59
C HIS A 191 -11.54 4.13 -13.98
N ASN A 192 -12.27 4.64 -13.01
CA ASN A 192 -13.60 5.22 -13.18
C ASN A 192 -13.73 6.48 -12.32
N GLU A 193 -14.86 7.19 -12.41
CA GLU A 193 -15.09 8.44 -11.69
C GLU A 193 -14.97 8.29 -10.18
N PHE A 194 -15.39 7.15 -9.61
CA PHE A 194 -15.32 6.89 -8.17
C PHE A 194 -13.87 6.65 -7.72
N SER A 195 -13.15 5.75 -8.41
CA SER A 195 -11.74 5.52 -8.08
C SER A 195 -10.89 6.77 -8.30
N ALA A 196 -11.17 7.55 -9.35
CA ALA A 196 -10.47 8.79 -9.62
C ALA A 196 -10.67 9.83 -8.50
N ALA A 197 -11.90 10.04 -8.04
CA ALA A 197 -12.20 10.97 -6.95
C ALA A 197 -11.50 10.59 -5.64
N LEU A 198 -11.42 9.29 -5.33
CA LEU A 198 -10.68 8.78 -4.16
C LEU A 198 -9.18 9.01 -4.28
N ALA A 199 -8.61 8.74 -5.46
CA ALA A 199 -7.20 8.97 -5.76
C ALA A 199 -6.84 10.45 -5.69
N GLU A 200 -7.64 11.33 -6.29
CA GLU A 200 -7.44 12.79 -6.24
C GLU A 200 -7.40 13.30 -4.80
N LYS A 201 -8.32 12.82 -3.96
CA LYS A 201 -8.33 13.23 -2.54
C LYS A 201 -7.15 12.67 -1.76
N ALA A 202 -6.70 11.45 -2.06
CA ALA A 202 -5.48 10.90 -1.45
C ALA A 202 -4.24 11.72 -1.84
N VAL A 203 -4.11 12.11 -3.12
CA VAL A 203 -3.02 12.98 -3.61
C VAL A 203 -3.03 14.34 -2.93
N GLU A 204 -4.18 15.00 -2.84
CA GLU A 204 -4.34 16.29 -2.15
C GLU A 204 -3.83 16.21 -0.71
N ILE A 205 -4.26 15.19 0.02
CA ILE A 205 -3.83 14.97 1.41
C ILE A 205 -2.33 14.68 1.49
N CYS A 206 -1.77 13.84 0.63
CA CYS A 206 -0.33 13.59 0.60
C CYS A 206 0.46 14.87 0.34
N GLY A 207 0.01 15.71 -0.60
CA GLY A 207 0.66 16.99 -0.91
C GLY A 207 0.74 17.95 0.27
N GLU A 208 -0.28 17.94 1.13
CA GLU A 208 -0.36 18.85 2.28
C GLU A 208 0.28 18.27 3.55
N PHE A 209 0.12 16.97 3.80
CA PHE A 209 0.38 16.40 5.12
C PHE A 209 1.55 15.41 5.19
N LEU A 210 2.02 14.83 4.08
CA LEU A 210 3.07 13.81 4.15
C LEU A 210 4.36 14.36 4.74
N LEU A 211 4.86 15.48 4.23
CA LEU A 211 6.09 16.07 4.73
C LEU A 211 5.95 16.54 6.18
N ARG A 212 4.78 17.03 6.58
CA ARG A 212 4.49 17.40 7.98
C ARG A 212 4.55 16.18 8.90
N ALA A 213 3.90 15.07 8.51
CA ALA A 213 3.93 13.83 9.29
C ALA A 213 5.33 13.22 9.39
N TYR A 214 6.18 13.44 8.37
CA TYR A 214 7.58 13.02 8.36
C TYR A 214 8.44 13.86 9.30
N LEU A 215 8.32 15.20 9.23
CA LEU A 215 9.12 16.15 10.01
C LEU A 215 8.74 16.15 11.49
N ASP A 216 7.45 16.00 11.78
CA ASP A 216 6.92 15.96 13.14
C ASP A 216 5.96 14.78 13.32
N GLY A 217 6.48 13.67 13.83
CA GLY A 217 5.69 12.48 14.14
C GLY A 217 4.62 12.72 15.22
N SER A 218 4.70 13.80 15.98
CA SER A 218 3.71 14.19 17.00
C SER A 218 2.56 15.05 16.44
N ASP A 219 2.63 15.49 15.19
CA ASP A 219 1.50 16.14 14.49
C ASP A 219 0.37 15.14 14.24
N MET A 220 -0.48 14.95 15.25
CA MET A 220 -1.58 13.98 15.20
C MET A 220 -2.58 14.30 14.09
N HIS A 221 -2.70 15.57 13.70
CA HIS A 221 -3.55 15.94 12.59
C HIS A 221 -2.98 15.44 11.25
N ALA A 222 -1.69 15.65 11.01
CA ALA A 222 -1.01 15.14 9.82
C ALA A 222 -1.02 13.59 9.80
N ARG A 223 -0.77 12.94 10.94
CA ARG A 223 -0.87 11.47 11.07
C ARG A 223 -2.26 10.96 10.69
N GLN A 224 -3.32 11.56 11.25
CA GLN A 224 -4.71 11.17 10.94
C GLN A 224 -5.04 11.39 9.45
N LYS A 225 -4.59 12.50 8.88
CA LYS A 225 -4.78 12.78 7.45
C LYS A 225 -4.09 11.73 6.57
N MET A 226 -2.82 11.40 6.84
CA MET A 226 -2.11 10.38 6.10
C MET A 226 -2.73 8.99 6.27
N HIS A 227 -3.29 8.68 7.44
CA HIS A 227 -4.00 7.43 7.69
C HIS A 227 -5.27 7.32 6.82
N VAL A 228 -6.03 8.42 6.71
CA VAL A 228 -7.19 8.50 5.81
C VAL A 228 -6.76 8.44 4.34
N ALA A 229 -5.65 9.11 3.95
CA ALA A 229 -5.15 9.06 2.57
C ALA A 229 -4.78 7.64 2.15
N SER A 230 -4.15 6.86 3.03
CA SER A 230 -3.84 5.45 2.81
C SER A 230 -5.10 4.62 2.50
N CYS A 231 -6.14 4.80 3.31
CA CYS A 231 -7.42 4.14 3.11
C CYS A 231 -8.09 4.55 1.79
N LEU A 232 -8.11 5.84 1.45
CA LEU A 232 -8.66 6.35 0.19
C LEU A 232 -7.92 5.78 -1.03
N ALA A 233 -6.58 5.76 -0.99
CA ALA A 233 -5.77 5.16 -2.03
C ALA A 233 -6.05 3.64 -2.14
N GLY A 234 -6.22 2.94 -0.99
CA GLY A 234 -6.62 1.54 -0.93
C GLY A 234 -7.94 1.26 -1.65
N LEU A 235 -8.97 2.03 -1.37
CA LEU A 235 -10.27 1.94 -2.05
C LEU A 235 -10.16 2.23 -3.56
N SER A 236 -9.32 3.20 -3.93
CA SER A 236 -9.10 3.54 -5.34
C SER A 236 -8.48 2.38 -6.10
N PHE A 237 -7.31 1.89 -5.66
CA PHE A 237 -6.62 0.85 -6.40
C PHE A 237 -7.26 -0.54 -6.28
N ASN A 238 -8.02 -0.80 -5.22
CA ASN A 238 -8.84 -2.03 -5.14
C ASN A 238 -9.85 -2.12 -6.29
N THR A 239 -10.28 -0.98 -6.81
CA THR A 239 -11.21 -0.89 -7.96
C THR A 239 -10.48 -0.79 -9.29
N ALA A 240 -9.46 0.07 -9.37
CA ALA A 240 -8.81 0.45 -10.63
C ALA A 240 -7.55 -0.37 -10.94
N GLY A 241 -7.02 -1.13 -9.98
CA GLY A 241 -5.71 -1.74 -10.11
C GLY A 241 -4.56 -0.71 -9.99
N LEU A 242 -3.34 -1.20 -10.21
CA LEU A 242 -2.10 -0.44 -10.11
C LEU A 242 -1.39 -0.37 -11.47
N GLY A 243 -0.08 -0.19 -11.50
CA GLY A 243 0.70 -0.07 -12.72
C GLY A 243 2.11 -0.64 -12.58
N ILE A 244 2.97 -0.28 -13.54
CA ILE A 244 4.33 -0.83 -13.61
C ILE A 244 5.27 -0.31 -12.52
N THR A 245 4.93 0.75 -11.79
CA THR A 245 5.72 1.13 -10.62
C THR A 245 5.72 -0.01 -9.62
N HIS A 246 4.53 -0.51 -9.28
CA HIS A 246 4.38 -1.66 -8.37
C HIS A 246 4.98 -2.93 -8.94
N SER A 247 4.71 -3.26 -10.20
CA SER A 247 5.29 -4.46 -10.84
C SER A 247 6.81 -4.49 -10.76
N MET A 248 7.45 -3.35 -10.98
CA MET A 248 8.91 -3.21 -10.90
C MET A 248 9.41 -3.18 -9.46
N ALA A 249 8.69 -2.52 -8.55
CA ALA A 249 9.03 -2.46 -7.12
C ALA A 249 8.99 -3.84 -6.46
N HIS A 250 8.04 -4.69 -6.82
CA HIS A 250 7.97 -6.08 -6.35
C HIS A 250 9.27 -6.83 -6.62
N GLN A 251 9.87 -6.62 -7.80
CA GLN A 251 11.12 -7.30 -8.17
C GLN A 251 12.32 -6.78 -7.37
N LEU A 252 12.38 -5.45 -7.14
CA LEU A 252 13.42 -4.85 -6.29
C LEU A 252 13.35 -5.34 -4.85
N GLY A 253 12.13 -5.48 -4.32
CA GLY A 253 11.90 -6.05 -3.00
C GLY A 253 12.29 -7.52 -2.92
N ALA A 254 11.91 -8.33 -3.92
CA ALA A 254 12.21 -9.76 -3.95
C ALA A 254 13.70 -10.08 -4.12
N MET A 255 14.41 -9.31 -4.95
CA MET A 255 15.82 -9.57 -5.29
C MET A 255 16.79 -8.91 -4.30
N PHE A 256 16.48 -7.71 -3.81
CA PHE A 256 17.45 -6.90 -3.08
C PHE A 256 16.93 -6.46 -1.69
N HIS A 257 15.76 -6.95 -1.27
CA HIS A 257 15.15 -6.64 0.01
C HIS A 257 14.94 -5.13 0.23
N ILE A 258 14.74 -4.37 -0.85
CA ILE A 258 14.43 -2.95 -0.77
C ILE A 258 12.99 -2.81 -0.24
N PRO A 259 12.76 -1.99 0.81
CA PRO A 259 11.42 -1.75 1.34
C PRO A 259 10.45 -1.32 0.24
N HIS A 260 9.24 -1.90 0.22
CA HIS A 260 8.26 -1.76 -0.86
C HIS A 260 7.97 -0.30 -1.22
N GLY A 261 7.58 0.52 -0.26
CA GLY A 261 7.27 1.93 -0.49
C GLY A 261 8.49 2.75 -0.96
N ARG A 262 9.71 2.38 -0.51
CA ARG A 262 10.96 2.96 -1.00
C ARG A 262 11.20 2.63 -2.46
N ALA A 263 11.03 1.37 -2.84
CA ALA A 263 11.17 0.94 -4.24
C ALA A 263 10.17 1.66 -5.14
N ASN A 264 8.91 1.77 -4.70
CA ASN A 264 7.88 2.54 -5.40
C ASN A 264 8.27 4.01 -5.53
N ALA A 265 8.71 4.65 -4.46
CA ALA A 265 9.16 6.04 -4.49
C ALA A 265 10.27 6.26 -5.52
N MET A 266 11.30 5.42 -5.51
CA MET A 266 12.46 5.53 -6.42
C MET A 266 12.07 5.37 -7.90
N LEU A 267 11.14 4.47 -8.19
CA LEU A 267 10.68 4.19 -9.56
C LEU A 267 9.72 5.23 -10.10
N LEU A 268 8.89 5.83 -9.25
CA LEU A 268 7.76 6.66 -9.64
C LEU A 268 8.09 7.79 -10.62
N PRO A 269 9.15 8.62 -10.44
CA PRO A 269 9.50 9.67 -11.39
C PRO A 269 9.72 9.13 -12.81
N HIS A 270 10.44 8.00 -12.92
CA HIS A 270 10.78 7.37 -14.19
C HIS A 270 9.55 6.78 -14.88
N ILE A 271 8.59 6.24 -14.10
CA ILE A 271 7.35 5.69 -14.64
C ILE A 271 6.41 6.81 -15.10
N VAL A 272 6.31 7.93 -14.38
CA VAL A 272 5.55 9.11 -14.85
C VAL A 272 6.11 9.60 -16.18
N GLU A 273 7.44 9.70 -16.32
CA GLU A 273 8.09 10.04 -17.60
C GLU A 273 7.79 9.04 -18.71
N PHE A 274 7.85 7.75 -18.41
CA PHE A 274 7.55 6.68 -19.36
C PHE A 274 6.10 6.73 -19.83
N ASN A 275 5.14 6.73 -18.91
CA ASN A 275 3.72 6.70 -19.21
C ASN A 275 3.23 7.94 -19.97
N SER A 276 3.87 9.09 -19.74
CA SER A 276 3.54 10.35 -20.41
C SER A 276 4.35 10.60 -21.68
N ASP A 277 5.42 9.83 -21.94
CA ASP A 277 6.34 9.96 -23.08
C ASP A 277 6.88 11.39 -23.29
N ILE A 278 7.02 12.16 -22.20
CA ILE A 278 7.36 13.60 -22.24
C ILE A 278 8.75 13.90 -22.80
N ASN A 279 9.62 12.90 -22.90
CA ASN A 279 10.98 13.06 -23.44
C ASN A 279 11.03 13.05 -24.97
N LYS A 280 9.99 12.52 -25.64
CA LYS A 280 9.90 12.50 -27.12
C LYS A 280 9.19 13.73 -27.70
N HIS A 281 8.39 14.42 -26.90
CA HIS A 281 7.57 15.54 -27.35
C HIS A 281 8.34 16.86 -27.33
N SER A 282 9.14 17.06 -28.29
CA SER A 282 9.55 18.42 -28.68
C SER A 282 8.91 18.78 -30.01
N ARG A 283 7.95 19.70 -30.03
CA ARG A 283 7.61 20.57 -31.17
C ARG A 283 6.48 20.20 -32.15
N SER A 284 5.70 19.14 -32.04
CA SER A 284 4.53 19.01 -32.92
C SER A 284 3.22 19.18 -32.15
N LYS A 285 2.19 19.67 -32.83
CA LYS A 285 0.81 19.80 -32.32
C LYS A 285 0.11 18.43 -32.22
N GLU A 286 0.80 17.43 -31.69
CA GLU A 286 0.32 16.06 -31.63
C GLU A 286 -0.57 15.83 -30.42
N VAL A 287 -1.48 14.90 -30.59
CA VAL A 287 -2.37 14.43 -29.54
C VAL A 287 -1.53 13.83 -28.43
N TYR A 288 -1.56 14.43 -27.25
CA TYR A 288 -0.89 13.90 -26.07
C TYR A 288 -1.51 12.54 -25.67
N LEU A 289 -0.69 11.64 -25.14
CA LEU A 289 -1.20 10.41 -24.55
C LEU A 289 -2.22 10.73 -23.44
N PRO A 290 -3.29 9.95 -23.30
CA PRO A 290 -4.29 10.20 -22.25
C PRO A 290 -3.69 10.37 -20.85
N ALA A 291 -2.63 9.62 -20.53
CA ALA A 291 -1.91 9.72 -19.27
C ALA A 291 -1.32 11.12 -19.00
N VAL A 292 -0.90 11.86 -20.05
CA VAL A 292 -0.37 13.23 -19.89
C VAL A 292 -1.40 14.15 -19.24
N HIS A 293 -2.65 14.11 -19.72
CA HIS A 293 -3.72 14.96 -19.18
C HIS A 293 -4.06 14.57 -17.75
N ARG A 294 -4.06 13.27 -17.46
CA ARG A 294 -4.34 12.77 -16.11
C ARG A 294 -3.23 13.15 -15.12
N TYR A 295 -1.97 12.98 -15.48
CA TYR A 295 -0.86 13.44 -14.64
C TYR A 295 -0.83 14.97 -14.48
N ALA A 296 -1.21 15.73 -15.52
CA ALA A 296 -1.35 17.17 -15.40
C ALA A 296 -2.46 17.57 -14.43
N ASN A 297 -3.59 16.87 -14.39
CA ASN A 297 -4.66 17.10 -13.41
C ASN A 297 -4.16 16.85 -11.98
N ILE A 298 -3.43 15.77 -11.74
CA ILE A 298 -2.79 15.51 -10.44
C ILE A 298 -1.83 16.65 -10.05
N ALA A 299 -1.02 17.11 -11.00
CA ALA A 299 -0.13 18.25 -10.76
C ALA A 299 -0.91 19.52 -10.39
N HIS A 300 -2.05 19.78 -11.01
CA HIS A 300 -2.92 20.92 -10.67
C HIS A 300 -3.48 20.80 -9.23
N ILE A 301 -3.86 19.61 -8.79
CA ILE A 301 -4.31 19.36 -7.40
C ILE A 301 -3.19 19.73 -6.41
N LEU A 302 -1.94 19.45 -6.76
CA LEU A 302 -0.76 19.83 -5.97
C LEU A 302 -0.35 21.32 -6.12
N GLY A 303 -1.11 22.13 -6.89
CA GLY A 303 -0.79 23.52 -7.14
C GLY A 303 0.33 23.75 -8.17
N LEU A 304 0.73 22.71 -8.89
CA LEU A 304 1.84 22.74 -9.87
C LEU A 304 1.31 23.12 -11.27
N ASN A 305 1.06 24.39 -11.49
CA ASN A 305 0.55 24.88 -12.77
C ASN A 305 1.66 25.30 -13.73
N ASN A 306 1.51 24.97 -15.01
CA ASN A 306 2.45 25.40 -16.04
C ASN A 306 1.71 25.68 -17.37
N TYR A 307 2.44 26.21 -18.38
CA TYR A 307 1.88 26.68 -19.65
C TYR A 307 1.23 25.62 -20.51
N ASN A 308 1.65 24.36 -20.39
CA ASN A 308 1.07 23.25 -21.13
C ASN A 308 1.17 21.94 -20.34
N PRO A 309 0.37 20.92 -20.70
CA PRO A 309 0.31 19.66 -19.96
C PRO A 309 1.67 18.96 -19.78
N VAL A 310 2.54 18.98 -20.79
CA VAL A 310 3.86 18.34 -20.71
C VAL A 310 4.74 19.03 -19.67
N MET A 311 4.75 20.36 -19.65
CA MET A 311 5.50 21.12 -18.64
C MET A 311 4.90 20.92 -17.25
N THR A 312 3.58 20.79 -17.15
CA THR A 312 2.90 20.47 -15.89
C THR A 312 3.30 19.10 -15.38
N VAL A 313 3.38 18.07 -16.24
CA VAL A 313 3.88 16.74 -15.86
C VAL A 313 5.34 16.78 -15.43
N ARG A 314 6.19 17.59 -16.09
CA ARG A 314 7.58 17.78 -15.62
C ARG A 314 7.64 18.41 -14.23
N SER A 315 6.75 19.35 -13.93
CA SER A 315 6.65 19.90 -12.57
C SER A 315 6.23 18.83 -11.56
N LEU A 316 5.36 17.89 -11.93
CA LEU A 316 5.01 16.74 -11.08
C LEU A 316 6.23 15.85 -10.83
N VAL A 317 6.99 15.50 -11.86
CA VAL A 317 8.22 14.71 -11.70
C VAL A 317 9.21 15.40 -10.74
N ASN A 318 9.43 16.69 -10.93
CA ASN A 318 10.31 17.48 -10.05
C ASN A 318 9.78 17.53 -8.61
N TRP A 319 8.48 17.65 -8.43
CA TRP A 319 7.86 17.63 -7.10
C TRP A 319 8.06 16.27 -6.41
N ILE A 320 7.89 15.16 -7.13
CA ILE A 320 8.14 13.81 -6.59
C ILE A 320 9.60 13.70 -6.12
N GLN A 321 10.54 14.13 -6.95
CA GLN A 321 11.98 14.12 -6.61
C GLN A 321 12.31 15.07 -5.44
N PHE A 322 11.63 16.20 -5.35
CA PHE A 322 11.74 17.11 -4.21
C PHE A 322 11.28 16.41 -2.91
N MET A 323 10.11 15.77 -2.91
CA MET A 323 9.61 15.02 -1.75
C MET A 323 10.55 13.90 -1.32
N GLN A 324 11.12 13.17 -2.28
CA GLN A 324 12.12 12.12 -1.99
C GLN A 324 13.34 12.72 -1.25
N LYS A 325 13.87 13.83 -1.73
CA LYS A 325 15.03 14.50 -1.12
C LYS A 325 14.74 15.03 0.27
N GLU A 326 13.61 15.73 0.46
CA GLU A 326 13.20 16.26 1.77
C GLU A 326 12.99 15.17 2.81
N MET A 327 12.60 13.97 2.36
CA MET A 327 12.37 12.81 3.24
C MET A 327 13.55 11.83 3.29
N ASN A 328 14.71 12.19 2.73
CA ASN A 328 15.91 11.35 2.71
C ASN A 328 15.68 9.96 2.09
N ILE A 329 14.81 9.87 1.09
CA ILE A 329 14.63 8.64 0.30
C ILE A 329 15.74 8.59 -0.76
N PRO A 330 16.50 7.49 -0.87
CA PRO A 330 17.49 7.32 -1.94
C PRO A 330 16.85 7.47 -3.31
N LEU A 331 17.51 8.18 -4.22
CA LEU A 331 17.03 8.36 -5.59
C LEU A 331 17.51 7.26 -6.52
N THR A 332 18.58 6.56 -6.13
CA THR A 332 19.25 5.54 -6.94
C THR A 332 19.55 4.29 -6.12
N ILE A 333 19.73 3.17 -6.81
CA ILE A 333 20.15 1.90 -6.16
C ILE A 333 21.56 2.04 -5.57
N GLN A 334 22.43 2.80 -6.23
CA GLN A 334 23.78 3.04 -5.74
C GLN A 334 23.78 3.75 -4.38
N GLU A 335 22.85 4.69 -4.14
CA GLU A 335 22.73 5.39 -2.86
C GLU A 335 22.28 4.48 -1.71
N ILE A 336 21.59 3.38 -1.99
CA ILE A 336 21.22 2.39 -0.95
C ILE A 336 22.49 1.71 -0.39
N GLY A 337 23.50 1.47 -1.23
CA GLY A 337 24.82 0.99 -0.82
C GLY A 337 24.91 -0.48 -0.42
N THR A 338 23.82 -1.25 -0.53
CA THR A 338 23.77 -2.69 -0.17
C THR A 338 23.84 -3.63 -1.36
N VAL A 339 23.79 -3.11 -2.59
CA VAL A 339 23.75 -3.87 -3.83
C VAL A 339 24.95 -3.50 -4.69
N THR A 340 25.69 -4.49 -5.19
CA THR A 340 26.81 -4.26 -6.10
C THR A 340 26.35 -4.05 -7.54
N PRO A 341 27.14 -3.36 -8.40
CA PRO A 341 26.81 -3.20 -9.82
C PRO A 341 26.57 -4.53 -10.53
N ASP A 342 27.44 -5.51 -10.32
CA ASP A 342 27.35 -6.81 -11.00
C ASP A 342 26.07 -7.57 -10.61
N GLU A 343 25.69 -7.57 -9.32
CA GLU A 343 24.44 -8.16 -8.85
C GLU A 343 23.23 -7.45 -9.49
N TYR A 344 23.23 -6.12 -9.47
CA TYR A 344 22.11 -5.35 -10.00
C TYR A 344 21.93 -5.53 -11.51
N PHE A 345 23.00 -5.28 -12.28
CA PHE A 345 22.91 -5.37 -13.74
C PHE A 345 22.69 -6.81 -14.21
N GLY A 346 23.22 -7.81 -13.48
CA GLY A 346 22.99 -9.22 -13.75
C GLY A 346 21.54 -9.67 -13.52
N ALA A 347 20.80 -8.99 -12.63
CA ALA A 347 19.42 -9.30 -12.32
C ALA A 347 18.38 -8.64 -13.25
N ILE A 348 18.74 -7.56 -13.97
CA ILE A 348 17.80 -6.73 -14.74
C ILE A 348 16.95 -7.54 -15.72
N ASP A 349 17.55 -8.49 -16.44
CA ASP A 349 16.83 -9.29 -17.45
C ASP A 349 15.70 -10.11 -16.80
N LYS A 350 16.02 -10.81 -15.72
CA LYS A 350 15.05 -11.62 -14.94
C LYS A 350 13.98 -10.73 -14.29
N MET A 351 14.38 -9.61 -13.71
CA MET A 351 13.43 -8.65 -13.11
C MET A 351 12.48 -8.07 -14.15
N ALA A 352 12.95 -7.81 -15.37
CA ALA A 352 12.10 -7.28 -16.43
C ALA A 352 11.04 -8.30 -16.88
N ASP A 353 11.41 -9.59 -17.04
CA ASP A 353 10.44 -10.64 -17.36
C ASP A 353 9.39 -10.79 -16.25
N ALA A 354 9.83 -10.80 -15.00
CA ALA A 354 8.94 -10.94 -13.85
C ALA A 354 8.00 -9.71 -13.68
N ALA A 355 8.50 -8.50 -13.92
CA ALA A 355 7.67 -7.29 -13.90
C ALA A 355 6.62 -7.29 -15.02
N LEU A 356 6.95 -7.78 -16.21
CA LEU A 356 5.96 -7.92 -17.30
C LEU A 356 4.87 -8.93 -16.99
N ALA A 357 5.20 -10.00 -16.26
CA ALA A 357 4.27 -11.04 -15.86
C ALA A 357 3.43 -10.66 -14.63
N ASP A 358 3.79 -9.58 -13.93
CA ASP A 358 3.09 -9.11 -12.74
C ASP A 358 1.68 -8.59 -13.08
N ALA A 359 0.71 -8.90 -12.22
CA ALA A 359 -0.69 -8.54 -12.44
C ALA A 359 -0.91 -7.03 -12.57
N CYS A 360 -0.12 -6.21 -11.85
CA CYS A 360 -0.23 -4.76 -11.89
C CYS A 360 0.14 -4.16 -13.27
N THR A 361 0.95 -4.85 -14.07
CA THR A 361 1.34 -4.38 -15.41
C THR A 361 0.14 -4.27 -16.36
N SER A 362 -0.86 -5.12 -16.20
CA SER A 362 -2.02 -5.19 -17.10
C SER A 362 -2.88 -3.94 -17.12
N THR A 363 -2.85 -3.15 -16.07
CA THR A 363 -3.65 -1.92 -15.90
C THR A 363 -2.86 -0.63 -16.14
N ASN A 364 -1.57 -0.75 -16.49
CA ASN A 364 -0.74 0.42 -16.79
C ASN A 364 -1.22 1.17 -18.03
N PRO A 365 -1.27 2.52 -18.03
CA PRO A 365 -1.84 3.30 -19.13
C PRO A 365 -1.05 3.21 -20.44
N ARG A 366 0.23 2.83 -20.38
CA ARG A 366 1.09 2.56 -21.52
C ARG A 366 1.66 1.16 -21.41
N VAL A 367 1.42 0.32 -22.43
CA VAL A 367 1.93 -1.04 -22.47
C VAL A 367 3.47 -1.01 -22.58
N PRO A 368 4.22 -1.55 -21.61
CA PRO A 368 5.67 -1.57 -21.68
C PRO A 368 6.18 -2.76 -22.50
N THR A 369 7.32 -2.58 -23.15
CA THR A 369 8.13 -3.70 -23.65
C THR A 369 9.18 -4.11 -22.60
N LYS A 370 9.79 -5.29 -22.77
CA LYS A 370 10.89 -5.73 -21.92
C LYS A 370 12.04 -4.71 -21.93
N GLU A 371 12.36 -4.20 -23.12
CA GLU A 371 13.42 -3.20 -23.30
C GLU A 371 13.11 -1.89 -22.59
N ASP A 372 11.83 -1.48 -22.51
CA ASP A 372 11.43 -0.29 -21.77
C ASP A 372 11.69 -0.47 -20.27
N ILE A 373 11.26 -1.59 -19.70
CA ILE A 373 11.48 -1.91 -18.28
C ILE A 373 12.98 -2.01 -17.97
N MET A 374 13.75 -2.71 -18.81
CA MET A 374 15.21 -2.80 -18.64
C MET A 374 15.88 -1.41 -18.68
N LYS A 375 15.43 -0.49 -19.54
CA LYS A 375 15.94 0.89 -19.59
C LYS A 375 15.63 1.64 -18.31
N ILE A 376 14.44 1.48 -17.75
CA ILE A 376 14.05 2.13 -16.49
C ILE A 376 14.93 1.60 -15.34
N TYR A 377 15.11 0.28 -15.21
CA TYR A 377 16.02 -0.27 -14.21
C TYR A 377 17.45 0.25 -14.36
N LYS A 378 17.98 0.31 -15.60
CA LYS A 378 19.33 0.87 -15.84
C LYS A 378 19.47 2.31 -15.40
N LYS A 379 18.44 3.15 -15.63
CA LYS A 379 18.41 4.54 -15.14
C LYS A 379 18.36 4.64 -13.61
N LEU A 380 17.78 3.65 -12.94
CA LEU A 380 17.63 3.64 -11.49
C LEU A 380 18.96 3.35 -10.77
N TRP A 381 20.02 2.92 -11.47
CA TRP A 381 21.31 2.62 -10.85
C TRP A 381 22.02 3.86 -10.36
N SER A 382 22.19 4.84 -11.22
CA SER A 382 22.89 6.12 -10.93
C SER A 382 22.41 7.22 -11.88
N PHE A 383 22.50 8.46 -11.44
CA PHE A 383 22.26 9.64 -12.28
C PHE A 383 23.37 9.86 -13.30
#